data_5231b94f46afce4e89817693f56baada
#
_entry.id   5231b94f46afce4e89817693f56baada
#
_cell.length_a   1.000
_cell.length_b   1.000
_cell.length_c   1.000
_cell.angle_alpha   90.00
_cell.angle_beta   90.00
_cell.angle_gamma   90.00
#
_symmetry.space_group_name_H-M   'P 1'
#
loop_
_entity.id
_entity.type
_entity.pdbx_description
1 polymer ?
#
loop_
_entity_poly.entity_id
_entity_poly.type
_entity_poly.pdbx_seq_one_letter_code
_entity_poly.pdbx_strand_id
1 'polypeptide(L)'
;MAFPDAQQLTDLLQPKLAERGLDVEDIKTTKAGKKSQVVIRIDGDKRPSSDVLEEVSNEISAFFDAKEEDGELNFGAGYTLEVSTPGVDLPLTAPRHWRRNRGRKVSFDLGDGKSQTARIGALNDAADAVILITANKEDVQTRAERLENIARAVVEIEFAQPSEQEIEAVHKTFEEAEN
;
A
#
# COMPACT_ATOMS: atom_id res chain seq x y z
N MET A 1 31.02 -6.65 0.46
CA MET A 1 29.72 -6.04 0.15
C MET A 1 28.74 -6.33 1.27
N ALA A 2 28.01 -5.34 1.71
CA ALA A 2 27.04 -5.50 2.80
C ALA A 2 25.77 -6.23 2.31
N PHE A 3 25.04 -6.82 3.26
CA PHE A 3 23.71 -7.38 2.99
C PHE A 3 22.81 -6.27 2.41
N PRO A 4 22.01 -6.52 1.35
CA PRO A 4 21.22 -5.49 0.72
C PRO A 4 20.21 -4.87 1.68
N ASP A 5 20.01 -3.55 1.58
CA ASP A 5 18.96 -2.87 2.35
C ASP A 5 17.64 -2.81 1.54
N ALA A 6 16.58 -2.40 2.21
CA ALA A 6 15.24 -2.33 1.61
C ALA A 6 15.19 -1.38 0.41
N GLN A 7 15.87 -0.24 0.48
CA GLN A 7 15.85 0.74 -0.60
C GLN A 7 16.56 0.21 -1.85
N GLN A 8 17.71 -0.42 -1.68
CA GLN A 8 18.44 -1.03 -2.78
C GLN A 8 17.61 -2.09 -3.50
N LEU A 9 16.95 -2.96 -2.73
CA LEU A 9 16.11 -4.00 -3.30
C LEU A 9 14.86 -3.42 -3.98
N THR A 10 14.25 -2.39 -3.40
CA THR A 10 13.12 -1.71 -4.00
C THR A 10 13.49 -1.12 -5.36
N ASP A 11 14.63 -0.42 -5.44
CA ASP A 11 15.10 0.21 -6.67
C ASP A 11 15.36 -0.82 -7.77
N LEU A 12 15.84 -2.01 -7.40
CA LEU A 12 16.09 -3.08 -8.37
C LEU A 12 14.80 -3.77 -8.82
N LEU A 13 13.84 -3.96 -7.92
CA LEU A 13 12.63 -4.73 -8.19
C LEU A 13 11.51 -3.92 -8.82
N GLN A 14 11.35 -2.65 -8.49
CA GLN A 14 10.21 -1.87 -8.96
C GLN A 14 10.08 -1.84 -10.48
N PRO A 15 11.15 -1.62 -11.28
CA PRO A 15 11.03 -1.67 -12.73
C PRO A 15 10.55 -3.02 -13.25
N LYS A 16 11.02 -4.10 -12.64
CA LYS A 16 10.67 -5.47 -13.03
C LYS A 16 9.20 -5.78 -12.73
N LEU A 17 8.74 -5.41 -11.54
CA LEU A 17 7.36 -5.66 -11.12
C LEU A 17 6.36 -4.72 -11.82
N ALA A 18 6.79 -3.54 -12.22
CA ALA A 18 5.97 -2.60 -12.99
C ALA A 18 5.50 -3.21 -14.32
N GLU A 19 6.29 -4.09 -14.91
CA GLU A 19 5.90 -4.80 -16.14
C GLU A 19 4.67 -5.67 -15.95
N ARG A 20 4.42 -6.11 -14.72
CA ARG A 20 3.23 -6.89 -14.36
C ARG A 20 2.10 -6.02 -13.78
N GLY A 21 2.28 -4.69 -13.75
CA GLY A 21 1.31 -3.79 -13.12
C GLY A 21 1.34 -3.86 -11.59
N LEU A 22 2.47 -4.29 -11.02
CA LEU A 22 2.63 -4.43 -9.58
C LEU A 22 3.58 -3.37 -9.02
N ASP A 23 3.33 -2.99 -7.79
CA ASP A 23 4.17 -2.04 -7.04
C ASP A 23 4.78 -2.74 -5.84
N VAL A 24 6.04 -2.42 -5.57
CA VAL A 24 6.68 -2.80 -4.31
C VAL A 24 6.18 -1.84 -3.23
N GLU A 25 5.41 -2.36 -2.30
CA GLU A 25 4.81 -1.52 -1.25
C GLU A 25 5.66 -1.48 0.01
N ASP A 26 6.41 -2.53 0.28
CA ASP A 26 7.29 -2.58 1.44
C ASP A 26 8.30 -3.70 1.28
N ILE A 27 9.52 -3.48 1.77
CA ILE A 27 10.52 -4.53 1.88
C ILE A 27 11.13 -4.46 3.28
N LYS A 28 11.16 -5.59 3.96
CA LYS A 28 11.78 -5.71 5.26
C LYS A 28 12.89 -6.75 5.19
N THR A 29 14.10 -6.35 5.55
CA THR A 29 15.25 -7.24 5.58
C THR A 29 15.68 -7.46 7.03
N THR A 30 15.94 -8.71 7.37
CA THR A 30 16.46 -9.08 8.68
C THR A 30 17.72 -9.91 8.47
N LYS A 31 18.87 -9.38 8.93
CA LYS A 31 20.14 -10.10 8.82
C LYS A 31 20.38 -10.87 10.10
N ALA A 32 20.42 -12.20 9.99
CA ALA A 32 20.60 -13.09 11.14
C ALA A 32 21.35 -14.37 10.72
N GLY A 33 22.50 -14.22 10.05
CA GLY A 33 23.31 -15.33 9.56
C GLY A 33 22.51 -16.19 8.59
N LYS A 34 22.38 -17.49 8.90
CA LYS A 34 21.61 -18.44 8.07
C LYS A 34 20.09 -18.24 8.19
N LYS A 35 19.63 -17.43 9.15
CA LYS A 35 18.22 -17.16 9.40
C LYS A 35 17.80 -15.78 8.87
N SER A 36 18.58 -15.21 7.96
CA SER A 36 18.25 -13.93 7.33
C SER A 36 16.96 -14.06 6.54
N GLN A 37 16.16 -12.99 6.53
CA GLN A 37 14.87 -12.95 5.84
C GLN A 37 14.75 -11.71 4.97
N VAL A 38 14.09 -11.87 3.83
CA VAL A 38 13.67 -10.76 2.97
C VAL A 38 12.18 -10.93 2.76
N VAL A 39 11.39 -9.99 3.30
CA VAL A 39 9.93 -9.98 3.15
C VAL A 39 9.58 -8.85 2.19
N ILE A 40 8.93 -9.19 1.08
CA ILE A 40 8.54 -8.24 0.05
C ILE A 40 7.03 -8.20 -0.03
N ARG A 41 6.46 -7.02 0.15
CA ARG A 41 5.02 -6.82 0.02
C ARG A 41 4.74 -6.11 -1.28
N ILE A 42 3.89 -6.71 -2.10
CA ILE A 42 3.54 -6.20 -3.43
C ILE A 42 2.03 -6.08 -3.56
N ASP A 43 1.59 -5.10 -4.32
CA ASP A 43 0.17 -4.91 -4.59
C ASP A 43 0.00 -4.33 -6.00
N GLY A 44 -1.22 -4.28 -6.46
CA GLY A 44 -1.58 -3.68 -7.75
C GLY A 44 -3.02 -3.18 -7.68
N ASP A 45 -3.46 -2.51 -8.73
CA ASP A 45 -4.85 -2.07 -8.83
C ASP A 45 -5.79 -3.28 -8.77
N LYS A 46 -5.33 -4.39 -9.32
CA LYS A 46 -5.92 -5.70 -9.10
C LYS A 46 -5.01 -6.45 -8.12
N ARG A 47 -5.54 -6.82 -6.97
CA ARG A 47 -4.75 -7.53 -5.95
C ARG A 47 -4.25 -8.87 -6.52
N PRO A 48 -2.95 -9.15 -6.44
CA PRO A 48 -2.42 -10.40 -6.97
C PRO A 48 -2.96 -11.60 -6.20
N SER A 49 -3.26 -12.67 -6.96
CA SER A 49 -3.72 -13.94 -6.39
C SER A 49 -2.53 -14.72 -5.80
N SER A 50 -2.82 -15.81 -5.09
CA SER A 50 -1.80 -16.72 -4.57
C SER A 50 -0.91 -17.26 -5.68
N ASP A 51 -1.50 -17.59 -6.83
CA ASP A 51 -0.75 -18.10 -7.99
C ASP A 51 0.20 -17.06 -8.56
N VAL A 52 -0.25 -15.82 -8.66
CA VAL A 52 0.60 -14.71 -9.12
C VAL A 52 1.73 -14.46 -8.13
N LEU A 53 1.44 -14.50 -6.84
CA LEU A 53 2.47 -14.32 -5.80
C LEU A 53 3.54 -15.41 -5.88
N GLU A 54 3.16 -16.65 -6.15
CA GLU A 54 4.10 -17.75 -6.33
C GLU A 54 4.99 -17.54 -7.55
N GLU A 55 4.40 -17.17 -8.70
CA GLU A 55 5.15 -16.85 -9.91
C GLU A 55 6.15 -15.73 -9.68
N VAL A 56 5.70 -14.65 -9.04
CA VAL A 56 6.54 -13.49 -8.74
C VAL A 56 7.65 -13.86 -7.77
N SER A 57 7.35 -14.68 -6.76
CA SER A 57 8.35 -15.17 -5.81
C SER A 57 9.47 -15.92 -6.53
N ASN A 58 9.11 -16.79 -7.47
CA ASN A 58 10.10 -17.55 -8.27
C ASN A 58 10.92 -16.62 -9.17
N GLU A 59 10.30 -15.62 -9.77
CA GLU A 59 11.00 -14.64 -10.61
C GLU A 59 11.98 -13.80 -9.78
N ILE A 60 11.56 -13.35 -8.60
CA ILE A 60 12.42 -12.56 -7.71
C ILE A 60 13.59 -13.40 -7.23
N SER A 61 13.35 -14.64 -6.84
CA SER A 61 14.42 -15.55 -6.41
C SER A 61 15.48 -15.74 -7.49
N ALA A 62 15.05 -16.00 -8.73
CA ALA A 62 15.97 -16.14 -9.86
C ALA A 62 16.72 -14.83 -10.17
N PHE A 63 16.02 -13.70 -10.06
CA PHE A 63 16.61 -12.38 -10.29
C PHE A 63 17.69 -12.07 -9.24
N PHE A 64 17.43 -12.37 -7.99
CA PHE A 64 18.39 -12.15 -6.91
C PHE A 64 19.61 -13.08 -7.06
N ASP A 65 19.38 -14.32 -7.46
CA ASP A 65 20.49 -15.27 -7.71
C ASP A 65 21.40 -14.75 -8.83
N ALA A 66 20.81 -14.23 -9.90
CA ALA A 66 21.57 -13.65 -11.02
C ALA A 66 22.37 -12.42 -10.56
N LYS A 67 21.80 -11.59 -9.70
CA LYS A 67 22.47 -10.40 -9.17
C LYS A 67 23.61 -10.77 -8.22
N GLU A 68 23.47 -11.87 -7.48
CA GLU A 68 24.57 -12.39 -6.66
C GLU A 68 25.72 -12.89 -7.52
N GLU A 69 25.42 -13.61 -8.60
CA GLU A 69 26.43 -14.09 -9.55
C GLU A 69 27.19 -12.93 -10.20
N ASP A 70 26.49 -11.83 -10.52
CA ASP A 70 27.09 -10.63 -11.10
C ASP A 70 27.86 -9.78 -10.09
N GLY A 71 27.78 -10.13 -8.82
CA GLY A 71 28.44 -9.36 -7.75
C GLY A 71 27.72 -8.09 -7.33
N GLU A 72 26.51 -7.86 -7.81
CA GLU A 72 25.71 -6.69 -7.45
C GLU A 72 25.04 -6.82 -6.08
N LEU A 73 24.70 -8.03 -5.67
CA LEU A 73 24.10 -8.30 -4.38
C LEU A 73 24.88 -9.39 -3.63
N ASN A 74 24.77 -9.35 -2.30
CA ASN A 74 25.39 -10.36 -1.44
C ASN A 74 24.48 -10.61 -0.24
N PHE A 75 23.81 -11.78 -0.24
CA PHE A 75 22.92 -12.18 0.84
C PHE A 75 23.63 -12.99 1.94
N GLY A 76 24.97 -13.01 1.92
CA GLY A 76 25.76 -13.68 2.93
C GLY A 76 25.58 -15.19 2.90
N ALA A 77 25.26 -15.80 4.04
CA ALA A 77 25.09 -17.24 4.19
C ALA A 77 23.77 -17.77 3.63
N GLY A 78 22.95 -16.91 3.08
CA GLY A 78 21.63 -17.25 2.53
C GLY A 78 20.51 -16.47 3.20
N TYR A 79 19.31 -16.66 2.70
CA TYR A 79 18.12 -15.94 3.18
C TYR A 79 16.85 -16.72 2.83
N THR A 80 15.78 -16.39 3.55
CA THR A 80 14.44 -16.87 3.22
C THR A 80 13.68 -15.72 2.58
N LEU A 81 13.05 -15.99 1.42
CA LEU A 81 12.25 -15.00 0.70
C LEU A 81 10.77 -15.23 0.99
N GLU A 82 10.08 -14.16 1.39
CA GLU A 82 8.62 -14.17 1.49
C GLU A 82 8.07 -13.07 0.59
N VAL A 83 7.11 -13.40 -0.26
CA VAL A 83 6.41 -12.45 -1.11
C VAL A 83 4.92 -12.52 -0.79
N SER A 84 4.35 -11.39 -0.39
CA SER A 84 2.96 -11.33 0.05
C SER A 84 2.34 -9.98 -0.32
N THR A 85 1.04 -9.83 -0.09
CA THR A 85 0.36 -8.55 -0.21
C THR A 85 0.44 -7.78 1.10
N PRO A 86 0.29 -6.43 1.07
CA PRO A 86 0.29 -5.64 2.30
C PRO A 86 -0.88 -5.99 3.21
N GLY A 87 -0.62 -5.99 4.50
CA GLY A 87 -1.68 -6.08 5.49
C GLY A 87 -2.37 -4.73 5.68
N VAL A 88 -3.49 -4.72 6.42
CA VAL A 88 -4.25 -3.50 6.73
C VAL A 88 -3.49 -2.55 7.65
N ASP A 89 -2.43 -3.00 8.26
CA ASP A 89 -1.61 -2.22 9.19
C ASP A 89 -0.58 -1.32 8.50
N LEU A 90 -0.35 -1.49 7.19
CA LEU A 90 0.57 -0.60 6.47
C LEU A 90 -0.08 0.76 6.24
N PRO A 91 0.62 1.86 6.56
CA PRO A 91 0.09 3.20 6.32
C PRO A 91 -0.11 3.49 4.84
N LEU A 92 -1.11 4.34 4.55
CA LEU A 92 -1.35 4.85 3.20
C LEU A 92 -0.38 6.01 2.95
N THR A 93 0.58 5.82 2.06
CA THR A 93 1.65 6.80 1.83
C THR A 93 1.71 7.34 0.40
N ALA A 94 1.00 6.72 -0.54
CA ALA A 94 1.00 7.13 -1.94
C ALA A 94 -0.44 7.29 -2.44
N PRO A 95 -0.68 8.15 -3.46
CA PRO A 95 -2.03 8.33 -4.02
C PRO A 95 -2.71 7.02 -4.42
N ARG A 96 -1.95 6.07 -4.99
CA ARG A 96 -2.50 4.76 -5.37
C ARG A 96 -3.08 4.00 -4.19
N HIS A 97 -2.55 4.19 -2.98
CA HIS A 97 -3.06 3.54 -1.78
C HIS A 97 -4.48 4.01 -1.48
N TRP A 98 -4.74 5.30 -1.65
CA TRP A 98 -6.06 5.88 -1.47
C TRP A 98 -7.04 5.40 -2.55
N ARG A 99 -6.59 5.38 -3.79
CA ARG A 99 -7.41 4.89 -4.92
C ARG A 99 -7.84 3.43 -4.71
N ARG A 100 -6.90 2.58 -4.31
CA ARG A 100 -7.15 1.14 -4.10
C ARG A 100 -8.04 0.85 -2.91
N ASN A 101 -8.07 1.76 -1.95
CA ASN A 101 -8.85 1.59 -0.72
C ASN A 101 -10.13 2.42 -0.71
N ARG A 102 -10.55 2.93 -1.86
CA ARG A 102 -11.82 3.67 -1.99
C ARG A 102 -12.98 2.81 -1.47
N GLY A 103 -13.81 3.41 -0.62
CA GLY A 103 -14.93 2.72 0.01
C GLY A 103 -14.62 2.13 1.37
N ARG A 104 -13.35 2.09 1.76
CA ARG A 104 -12.95 1.56 3.07
C ARG A 104 -12.89 2.66 4.12
N LYS A 105 -13.03 2.24 5.37
CA LYS A 105 -12.90 3.14 6.51
C LYS A 105 -11.42 3.33 6.83
N VAL A 106 -11.03 4.56 7.16
CA VAL A 106 -9.64 4.91 7.45
C VAL A 106 -9.57 5.69 8.76
N SER A 107 -8.55 5.39 9.56
CA SER A 107 -8.16 6.21 10.71
C SER A 107 -6.99 7.08 10.27
N PHE A 108 -7.06 8.37 10.51
CA PHE A 108 -6.05 9.30 10.02
C PHE A 108 -5.81 10.44 11.01
N ASP A 109 -4.71 11.14 10.80
CA ASP A 109 -4.20 12.20 11.65
C ASP A 109 -3.68 13.31 10.74
N LEU A 110 -4.04 14.56 11.06
CA LEU A 110 -3.63 15.73 10.28
C LEU A 110 -2.40 16.44 10.86
N GLY A 111 -1.62 15.74 11.68
CA GLY A 111 -0.41 16.29 12.26
C GLY A 111 -0.58 16.89 13.65
N ASP A 112 -1.79 16.84 14.19
CA ASP A 112 -2.11 17.35 15.55
C ASP A 112 -2.09 16.26 16.62
N GLY A 113 -1.78 15.01 16.22
CA GLY A 113 -1.79 13.87 17.13
C GLY A 113 -3.16 13.33 17.46
N LYS A 114 -4.21 13.88 16.86
CA LYS A 114 -5.59 13.43 17.07
C LYS A 114 -6.05 12.53 15.94
N SER A 115 -6.45 11.33 16.31
CA SER A 115 -6.96 10.37 15.35
C SER A 115 -8.41 10.69 14.99
N GLN A 116 -8.71 10.70 13.68
CA GLN A 116 -10.05 10.86 13.15
C GLN A 116 -10.37 9.64 12.29
N THR A 117 -11.64 9.39 12.06
CA THR A 117 -12.07 8.31 11.18
C THR A 117 -12.98 8.86 10.09
N ALA A 118 -12.87 8.28 8.90
CA ALA A 118 -13.70 8.61 7.75
C ALA A 118 -13.73 7.44 6.78
N ARG A 119 -14.60 7.51 5.79
CA ARG A 119 -14.60 6.56 4.68
C ARG A 119 -13.95 7.22 3.48
N ILE A 120 -13.14 6.47 2.77
CA ILE A 120 -12.39 6.98 1.63
C ILE A 120 -13.31 7.09 0.42
N GLY A 121 -13.43 8.29 -0.14
CA GLY A 121 -14.15 8.56 -1.37
C GLY A 121 -13.22 8.70 -2.56
N ALA A 122 -13.63 9.52 -3.54
CA ALA A 122 -12.89 9.72 -4.76
C ALA A 122 -11.57 10.48 -4.54
N LEU A 123 -10.56 10.10 -5.30
CA LEU A 123 -9.32 10.86 -5.45
C LEU A 123 -9.52 11.84 -6.61
N ASN A 124 -8.94 13.03 -6.55
CA ASN A 124 -9.03 13.98 -7.66
C ASN A 124 -8.11 13.56 -8.82
N ASP A 125 -8.30 14.18 -10.00
CA ASP A 125 -7.53 13.83 -11.21
C ASP A 125 -6.03 14.07 -11.03
N ALA A 126 -5.66 15.11 -10.28
CA ALA A 126 -4.25 15.40 -9.99
C ALA A 126 -3.62 14.43 -8.97
N ALA A 127 -4.43 13.56 -8.35
CA ALA A 127 -4.00 12.59 -7.35
C ALA A 127 -3.31 13.23 -6.13
N ASP A 128 -3.74 14.41 -5.74
CA ASP A 128 -3.19 15.14 -4.60
C ASP A 128 -4.22 15.46 -3.50
N ALA A 129 -5.48 15.12 -3.72
CA ALA A 129 -6.54 15.31 -2.74
C ALA A 129 -7.55 14.17 -2.80
N VAL A 130 -8.14 13.85 -1.66
CA VAL A 130 -9.11 12.76 -1.52
C VAL A 130 -10.36 13.25 -0.80
N ILE A 131 -11.50 12.69 -1.19
CA ILE A 131 -12.75 12.92 -0.47
C ILE A 131 -12.78 12.02 0.77
N LEU A 132 -13.07 12.62 1.90
CA LEU A 132 -13.28 11.92 3.17
C LEU A 132 -14.76 12.06 3.55
N ILE A 133 -15.38 10.93 3.85
CA ILE A 133 -16.81 10.83 4.13
C ILE A 133 -16.98 10.51 5.61
N THR A 134 -17.67 11.38 6.32
CA THR A 134 -18.01 11.15 7.73
C THR A 134 -19.50 10.97 7.84
N ALA A 135 -19.91 9.95 8.61
CA ALA A 135 -21.31 9.65 8.85
C ALA A 135 -21.66 9.89 10.30
N ASN A 136 -22.76 10.56 10.54
CA ASN A 136 -23.40 10.59 11.86
C ASN A 136 -24.74 9.88 11.76
N LYS A 137 -25.55 9.91 12.82
CA LYS A 137 -26.81 9.15 12.87
C LYS A 137 -27.84 9.56 11.83
N GLU A 138 -27.78 10.78 11.34
CA GLU A 138 -28.83 11.34 10.47
C GLU A 138 -28.32 11.79 9.10
N ASP A 139 -27.01 11.97 8.93
CA ASP A 139 -26.48 12.59 7.74
C ASP A 139 -25.07 12.10 7.42
N VAL A 140 -24.69 12.29 6.17
CA VAL A 140 -23.35 11.99 5.66
C VAL A 140 -22.75 13.29 5.15
N GLN A 141 -21.55 13.61 5.62
CA GLN A 141 -20.82 14.80 5.19
C GLN A 141 -19.59 14.38 4.40
N THR A 142 -19.28 15.15 3.38
CA THR A 142 -18.08 14.93 2.56
C THR A 142 -17.20 16.17 2.60
N ARG A 143 -15.89 15.96 2.58
CA ARG A 143 -14.93 17.05 2.45
C ARG A 143 -13.73 16.59 1.64
N ALA A 144 -13.09 17.52 0.96
CA ALA A 144 -11.83 17.25 0.29
C ALA A 144 -10.67 17.53 1.24
N GLU A 145 -9.71 16.62 1.29
CA GLU A 145 -8.50 16.79 2.08
C GLU A 145 -7.28 16.58 1.20
N ARG A 146 -6.32 17.49 1.27
CA ARG A 146 -5.08 17.31 0.52
C ARG A 146 -4.23 16.22 1.19
N LEU A 147 -3.68 15.33 0.37
CA LEU A 147 -2.87 14.23 0.88
C LEU A 147 -1.65 14.72 1.67
N GLU A 148 -1.07 15.86 1.28
CA GLU A 148 0.06 16.45 1.98
C GLU A 148 -0.26 16.88 3.42
N ASN A 149 -1.54 17.11 3.74
CA ASN A 149 -1.98 17.47 5.08
C ASN A 149 -2.19 16.28 5.99
N ILE A 150 -2.22 15.08 5.44
CA ILE A 150 -2.44 13.85 6.20
C ILE A 150 -1.09 13.30 6.64
N ALA A 151 -0.83 13.35 7.95
CA ALA A 151 0.44 12.90 8.51
C ALA A 151 0.54 11.38 8.55
N ARG A 152 -0.58 10.71 8.86
CA ARG A 152 -0.64 9.24 8.91
C ARG A 152 -2.08 8.80 8.64
N ALA A 153 -2.23 7.70 7.92
CA ALA A 153 -3.52 7.09 7.66
C ALA A 153 -3.38 5.57 7.57
N VAL A 154 -4.30 4.85 8.20
CA VAL A 154 -4.32 3.38 8.23
C VAL A 154 -5.77 2.91 8.03
N VAL A 155 -5.97 1.94 7.14
CA VAL A 155 -7.29 1.36 6.92
C VAL A 155 -7.74 0.60 8.18
N GLU A 156 -8.99 0.79 8.57
CA GLU A 156 -9.58 0.09 9.70
C GLU A 156 -10.39 -1.14 9.25
N ILE A 157 -10.39 -2.18 10.07
CA ILE A 157 -11.22 -3.35 9.86
C ILE A 157 -12.66 -3.00 10.26
N GLU A 158 -13.62 -3.24 9.37
CA GLU A 158 -15.03 -2.99 9.64
C GLU A 158 -15.78 -4.32 9.85
N PHE A 159 -16.65 -4.33 10.85
CA PHE A 159 -17.50 -5.48 11.14
C PHE A 159 -18.95 -5.24 10.74
N ALA A 160 -19.29 -4.01 10.36
CA ALA A 160 -20.63 -3.63 9.93
C ALA A 160 -20.62 -3.14 8.49
N GLN A 161 -21.74 -3.29 7.80
CA GLN A 161 -21.90 -2.79 6.44
C GLN A 161 -22.03 -1.26 6.47
N PRO A 162 -21.46 -0.53 5.50
CA PRO A 162 -21.70 0.90 5.38
C PRO A 162 -23.16 1.18 5.00
N SER A 163 -23.66 2.36 5.37
CA SER A 163 -25.01 2.78 5.01
C SER A 163 -25.12 3.04 3.51
N GLU A 164 -26.35 3.05 2.98
CA GLU A 164 -26.61 3.39 1.58
C GLU A 164 -26.09 4.79 1.24
N GLN A 165 -26.26 5.73 2.16
CA GLN A 165 -25.77 7.11 1.98
C GLN A 165 -24.25 7.18 1.90
N GLU A 166 -23.55 6.37 2.70
CA GLU A 166 -22.09 6.28 2.61
C GLU A 166 -21.66 5.68 1.28
N ILE A 167 -22.31 4.62 0.83
CA ILE A 167 -22.02 3.97 -0.46
C ILE A 167 -22.24 4.95 -1.60
N GLU A 168 -23.34 5.70 -1.57
CA GLU A 168 -23.63 6.73 -2.59
C GLU A 168 -22.53 7.79 -2.62
N ALA A 169 -22.10 8.27 -1.46
CA ALA A 169 -21.03 9.27 -1.36
C ALA A 169 -19.69 8.72 -1.91
N VAL A 170 -19.40 7.44 -1.68
CA VAL A 170 -18.19 6.79 -2.20
C VAL A 170 -18.18 6.81 -3.73
N HIS A 171 -19.33 6.62 -4.37
CA HIS A 171 -19.45 6.56 -5.83
C HIS A 171 -19.54 7.93 -6.52
N LYS A 172 -19.67 9.01 -5.76
CA LYS A 172 -19.64 10.35 -6.34
C LYS A 172 -18.26 10.67 -6.90
N THR A 173 -18.22 11.47 -7.96
CA THR A 173 -16.96 12.02 -8.46
C THR A 173 -16.39 12.97 -7.41
N PHE A 174 -15.11 13.30 -7.55
CA PHE A 174 -14.47 14.26 -6.64
C PHE A 174 -15.20 15.61 -6.65
N GLU A 175 -15.52 16.11 -7.84
CA GLU A 175 -16.19 17.40 -8.00
C GLU A 175 -17.59 17.41 -7.38
N GLU A 176 -18.36 16.32 -7.53
CA GLU A 176 -19.68 16.19 -6.92
C GLU A 176 -19.61 16.17 -5.39
N ALA A 177 -18.61 15.50 -4.83
CA ALA A 177 -18.47 15.33 -3.39
C ALA A 177 -17.78 16.53 -2.72
N GLU A 178 -17.00 17.29 -3.45
CA GLU A 178 -16.29 18.48 -2.95
C GLU A 178 -17.26 19.60 -2.59
N ASN A 179 -18.39 19.70 -3.27
CA ASN A 179 -19.38 20.78 -3.11
C ASN A 179 -20.37 20.49 -1.98
#